data_b37654e535dff6259f1e603b879b2812
#
_entry.id   b37654e535dff6259f1e603b879b2812
#
_cell.length_a   1.000
_cell.length_b   1.000
_cell.length_c   1.000
_cell.angle_alpha   90.00
_cell.angle_beta   90.00
_cell.angle_gamma   90.00
#
_symmetry.space_group_name_H-M   'P 1'
#
loop_
_entity.id
_entity.type
_entity.pdbx_description
1 polymer ?
#
loop_
_entity_poly.entity_id
_entity_poly.type
_entity_poly.pdbx_seq_one_letter_code
_entity_poly.pdbx_strand_id
1 'polypeptide(L)'
;IFFGSGAYGVNAASETFFAKEPADLSIEEAAMLVGMVNKPTRYNPVLNPDMALDRRNFVIGQMARNGYITKEERDSIVQIPITLTYQVQDHNSGRAPYFRDMLRRDMSASKPKRSDYQWNEDYSQDSLRWREDPIYGWLNKNKKADGSKYDLDRDGLRIYTTINYKMQQYAEEAVAEHLGK
;
A
#
# COMPACT_ATOMS: atom_id res chain seq x y z
N ILE A 1 -0.67 -9.62 2.98
CA ILE A 1 -1.97 -9.68 3.68
C ILE A 1 -2.79 -8.48 3.29
N PHE A 2 -4.05 -8.68 2.91
CA PHE A 2 -5.01 -7.63 2.56
C PHE A 2 -5.82 -7.21 3.80
N PHE A 3 -5.94 -5.89 4.02
CA PHE A 3 -6.64 -5.29 5.17
C PHE A 3 -7.94 -4.56 4.79
N GLY A 4 -8.38 -4.64 3.52
CA GLY A 4 -9.50 -3.84 3.02
C GLY A 4 -9.07 -2.45 2.52
N SER A 5 -10.00 -1.70 1.91
CA SER A 5 -9.78 -0.33 1.41
C SER A 5 -8.52 -0.16 0.52
N GLY A 6 -8.14 -1.22 -0.22
CA GLY A 6 -6.93 -1.20 -1.05
C GLY A 6 -5.62 -1.39 -0.29
N ALA A 7 -5.63 -1.50 1.04
CA ALA A 7 -4.43 -1.61 1.85
C ALA A 7 -3.85 -3.04 1.86
N TYR A 8 -2.65 -3.22 1.32
CA TYR A 8 -1.88 -4.46 1.33
C TYR A 8 -0.64 -4.30 2.23
N GLY A 9 -0.56 -5.10 3.27
CA GLY A 9 0.50 -5.03 4.27
C GLY A 9 0.17 -4.10 5.44
N VAL A 10 0.85 -4.31 6.57
CA VAL A 10 0.58 -3.57 7.83
C VAL A 10 0.90 -2.08 7.69
N ASN A 11 1.96 -1.72 6.97
CA ASN A 11 2.35 -0.32 6.77
C ASN A 11 1.24 0.44 6.01
N ALA A 12 0.78 -0.12 4.87
CA ALA A 12 -0.31 0.49 4.10
C ALA A 12 -1.62 0.57 4.91
N ALA A 13 -1.92 -0.45 5.72
CA ALA A 13 -3.12 -0.44 6.56
C ALA A 13 -3.03 0.60 7.69
N SER A 14 -1.89 0.69 8.38
CA SER A 14 -1.64 1.70 9.43
C SER A 14 -1.80 3.12 8.89
N GLU A 15 -1.18 3.39 7.76
CA GLU A 15 -1.28 4.68 7.08
C GLU A 15 -2.71 4.98 6.61
N THR A 16 -3.38 3.99 5.98
CA THR A 16 -4.74 4.15 5.45
C THR A 16 -5.78 4.46 6.53
N PHE A 17 -5.74 3.75 7.66
CA PHE A 17 -6.77 3.86 8.68
C PHE A 17 -6.44 4.87 9.78
N PHE A 18 -5.16 5.11 10.07
CA PHE A 18 -4.72 5.90 11.21
C PHE A 18 -3.74 7.01 10.86
N ALA A 19 -3.23 7.08 9.63
CA ALA A 19 -2.17 8.01 9.19
C ALA A 19 -0.92 7.95 10.09
N LYS A 20 -0.53 6.72 10.49
CA LYS A 20 0.59 6.45 11.41
C LYS A 20 1.49 5.36 10.85
N GLU A 21 2.77 5.41 11.24
CA GLU A 21 3.65 4.26 11.09
C GLU A 21 3.21 3.11 12.03
N PRO A 22 3.44 1.84 11.65
CA PRO A 22 3.03 0.70 12.49
C PRO A 22 3.60 0.71 13.92
N ALA A 23 4.79 1.30 14.10
CA ALA A 23 5.42 1.41 15.41
C ALA A 23 4.73 2.43 16.35
N ASP A 24 3.96 3.35 15.78
CA ASP A 24 3.26 4.42 16.50
C ASP A 24 1.79 4.10 16.78
N LEU A 25 1.33 2.90 16.38
CA LEU A 25 -0.03 2.45 16.66
C LEU A 25 -0.22 2.22 18.15
N SER A 26 -1.34 2.69 18.68
CA SER A 26 -1.80 2.31 20.01
C SER A 26 -2.30 0.84 20.02
N ILE A 27 -2.49 0.28 21.21
CA ILE A 27 -2.92 -1.13 21.38
C ILE A 27 -4.27 -1.36 20.69
N GLU A 28 -5.23 -0.44 20.86
CA GLU A 28 -6.56 -0.55 20.24
C GLU A 28 -6.52 -0.42 18.72
N GLU A 29 -5.65 0.42 18.18
CA GLU A 29 -5.43 0.57 16.73
C GLU A 29 -4.78 -0.69 16.13
N ALA A 30 -3.75 -1.20 16.77
CA ALA A 30 -3.10 -2.45 16.38
C ALA A 30 -4.07 -3.64 16.46
N ALA A 31 -4.87 -3.75 17.54
CA ALA A 31 -5.89 -4.78 17.69
C ALA A 31 -6.99 -4.70 16.63
N MET A 32 -7.33 -3.48 16.18
CA MET A 32 -8.24 -3.26 15.05
C MET A 32 -7.68 -3.89 13.77
N LEU A 33 -6.45 -3.56 13.39
CA LEU A 33 -5.83 -4.11 12.18
C LEU A 33 -5.73 -5.63 12.25
N VAL A 34 -5.30 -6.19 13.37
CA VAL A 34 -5.25 -7.66 13.59
C VAL A 34 -6.64 -8.27 13.44
N GLY A 35 -7.67 -7.62 13.97
CA GLY A 35 -9.06 -8.06 13.84
C GLY A 35 -9.54 -8.16 12.40
N MET A 36 -9.13 -7.20 11.56
CA MET A 36 -9.51 -7.12 10.15
C MET A 36 -8.94 -8.25 9.28
N VAL A 37 -7.77 -8.81 9.62
CA VAL A 37 -7.10 -9.86 8.81
C VAL A 37 -8.02 -11.05 8.53
N ASN A 38 -8.88 -11.43 9.46
CA ASN A 38 -9.77 -12.58 9.31
C ASN A 38 -10.82 -12.40 8.20
N LYS A 39 -11.46 -11.21 8.14
CA LYS A 39 -12.46 -10.86 7.10
C LYS A 39 -12.37 -9.35 6.82
N PRO A 40 -11.44 -8.90 5.95
CA PRO A 40 -11.11 -7.50 5.77
C PRO A 40 -12.28 -6.58 5.35
N THR A 41 -13.21 -7.10 4.57
CA THR A 41 -14.40 -6.33 4.18
C THR A 41 -15.43 -6.27 5.31
N ARG A 42 -15.65 -7.39 6.03
CA ARG A 42 -16.65 -7.46 7.10
C ARG A 42 -16.27 -6.65 8.33
N TYR A 43 -14.98 -6.66 8.68
CA TYR A 43 -14.45 -5.98 9.86
C TYR A 43 -13.77 -4.64 9.51
N ASN A 44 -14.11 -4.08 8.34
CA ASN A 44 -13.65 -2.77 7.93
C ASN A 44 -14.36 -1.69 8.76
N PRO A 45 -13.62 -0.86 9.53
CA PRO A 45 -14.24 0.11 10.43
C PRO A 45 -14.92 1.27 9.69
N VAL A 46 -14.57 1.51 8.43
CA VAL A 46 -15.24 2.51 7.57
C VAL A 46 -16.59 2.00 7.05
N LEU A 47 -16.68 0.69 6.75
CA LEU A 47 -17.89 0.10 6.18
C LEU A 47 -18.84 -0.45 7.25
N ASN A 48 -18.30 -1.02 8.33
CA ASN A 48 -19.05 -1.73 9.36
C ASN A 48 -18.45 -1.43 10.76
N PRO A 49 -18.60 -0.20 11.28
CA PRO A 49 -17.93 0.24 12.52
C PRO A 49 -18.27 -0.64 13.74
N ASP A 50 -19.53 -1.06 13.89
CA ASP A 50 -19.94 -1.89 15.03
C ASP A 50 -19.29 -3.28 14.98
N MET A 51 -19.26 -3.92 13.82
CA MET A 51 -18.61 -5.22 13.65
C MET A 51 -17.09 -5.13 13.82
N ALA A 52 -16.50 -4.02 13.41
CA ALA A 52 -15.08 -3.74 13.60
C ALA A 52 -14.76 -3.53 15.09
N LEU A 53 -15.62 -2.79 15.81
CA LEU A 53 -15.48 -2.59 17.26
C LEU A 53 -15.55 -3.91 18.03
N ASP A 54 -16.57 -4.73 17.75
CA ASP A 54 -16.72 -6.05 18.38
C ASP A 54 -15.49 -6.95 18.12
N ARG A 55 -15.01 -6.92 16.86
CA ARG A 55 -13.85 -7.71 16.48
C ARG A 55 -12.56 -7.23 17.12
N ARG A 56 -12.34 -5.92 17.22
CA ARG A 56 -11.24 -5.30 17.98
C ARG A 56 -11.28 -5.74 19.44
N ASN A 57 -12.43 -5.60 20.08
CA ASN A 57 -12.61 -5.94 21.49
C ASN A 57 -12.38 -7.44 21.74
N PHE A 58 -12.76 -8.31 20.80
CA PHE A 58 -12.42 -9.72 20.85
C PHE A 58 -10.89 -9.92 20.84
N VAL A 59 -10.15 -9.24 19.96
CA VAL A 59 -8.68 -9.34 19.91
C VAL A 59 -8.06 -8.87 21.22
N ILE A 60 -8.50 -7.73 21.75
CA ILE A 60 -8.03 -7.19 23.05
C ILE A 60 -8.31 -8.21 24.18
N GLY A 61 -9.49 -8.85 24.17
CA GLY A 61 -9.82 -9.91 25.10
C GLY A 61 -8.89 -11.13 25.00
N GLN A 62 -8.45 -11.51 23.79
CA GLN A 62 -7.46 -12.57 23.61
C GLN A 62 -6.07 -12.14 24.11
N MET A 63 -5.69 -10.87 23.93
CA MET A 63 -4.43 -10.35 24.48
C MET A 63 -4.38 -10.47 26.00
N ALA A 64 -5.47 -10.08 26.69
CA ALA A 64 -5.57 -10.24 28.15
C ALA A 64 -5.56 -11.72 28.59
N ARG A 65 -6.27 -12.58 27.85
CA ARG A 65 -6.31 -14.04 28.17
C ARG A 65 -4.93 -14.70 28.05
N ASN A 66 -4.11 -14.23 27.12
CA ASN A 66 -2.77 -14.75 26.89
C ASN A 66 -1.67 -13.99 27.68
N GLY A 67 -2.05 -13.06 28.55
CA GLY A 67 -1.12 -12.37 29.44
C GLY A 67 -0.28 -11.25 28.80
N TYR A 68 -0.65 -10.77 27.61
CA TYR A 68 0.03 -9.65 26.97
C TYR A 68 -0.37 -8.30 27.57
N ILE A 69 -1.57 -8.21 28.14
CA ILE A 69 -2.09 -7.07 28.89
C ILE A 69 -2.84 -7.57 30.12
N THR A 70 -2.98 -6.72 31.14
CA THR A 70 -3.77 -7.03 32.34
C THR A 70 -5.28 -6.94 32.05
N LYS A 71 -6.11 -7.41 33.00
CA LYS A 71 -7.56 -7.28 32.89
C LYS A 71 -8.00 -5.82 33.01
N GLU A 72 -7.35 -5.08 33.85
CA GLU A 72 -7.61 -3.64 34.09
C GLU A 72 -7.29 -2.82 32.84
N GLU A 73 -6.18 -3.11 32.15
CA GLU A 73 -5.83 -2.49 30.87
C GLU A 73 -6.86 -2.84 29.81
N ARG A 74 -7.24 -4.12 29.68
CA ARG A 74 -8.31 -4.55 28.76
C ARG A 74 -9.59 -3.74 28.99
N ASP A 75 -10.04 -3.63 30.24
CA ASP A 75 -11.32 -2.97 30.58
C ASP A 75 -11.28 -1.47 30.28
N SER A 76 -10.11 -0.87 30.39
CA SER A 76 -9.89 0.53 29.97
C SER A 76 -9.86 0.69 28.46
N ILE A 77 -9.12 -0.17 27.76
CA ILE A 77 -8.91 -0.07 26.30
C ILE A 77 -10.22 -0.34 25.51
N VAL A 78 -11.06 -1.27 25.97
CA VAL A 78 -12.33 -1.57 25.26
C VAL A 78 -13.33 -0.41 25.31
N GLN A 79 -13.18 0.53 26.23
CA GLN A 79 -14.01 1.74 26.30
C GLN A 79 -13.58 2.82 25.31
N ILE A 80 -12.37 2.74 24.76
CA ILE A 80 -11.88 3.71 23.78
C ILE A 80 -12.67 3.57 22.48
N PRO A 81 -13.29 4.63 21.96
CA PRO A 81 -13.99 4.55 20.68
C PRO A 81 -13.01 4.32 19.52
N ILE A 82 -13.52 3.84 18.38
CA ILE A 82 -12.73 3.79 17.15
C ILE A 82 -12.59 5.21 16.62
N THR A 83 -11.35 5.71 16.57
CA THR A 83 -11.03 6.99 15.95
C THR A 83 -10.18 6.72 14.72
N LEU A 84 -10.68 7.08 13.54
CA LEU A 84 -9.98 6.88 12.27
C LEU A 84 -9.48 8.22 11.74
N THR A 85 -8.26 8.19 11.19
CA THR A 85 -7.73 9.25 10.32
C THR A 85 -7.68 8.67 8.89
N TYR A 86 -8.86 8.25 8.40
CA TYR A 86 -8.99 7.47 7.18
C TYR A 86 -8.57 8.25 5.95
N GLN A 87 -7.58 7.74 5.25
CA GLN A 87 -7.09 8.27 3.98
C GLN A 87 -6.94 7.13 3.00
N VAL A 88 -7.70 7.17 1.90
CA VAL A 88 -7.49 6.19 0.83
C VAL A 88 -6.13 6.48 0.19
N GLN A 89 -5.23 5.55 0.34
CA GLN A 89 -3.95 5.57 -0.37
C GLN A 89 -4.22 5.16 -1.83
N ASP A 90 -4.54 6.13 -2.68
CA ASP A 90 -4.60 5.89 -4.11
C ASP A 90 -3.20 6.00 -4.74
N HIS A 91 -3.10 5.72 -6.03
CA HIS A 91 -1.83 5.83 -6.77
C HIS A 91 -1.29 7.26 -6.82
N ASN A 92 -2.12 8.28 -6.53
CA ASN A 92 -1.72 9.68 -6.45
C ASN A 92 -1.28 10.07 -5.02
N SER A 93 -1.59 9.23 -4.01
CA SER A 93 -1.19 9.50 -2.62
C SER A 93 0.29 9.18 -2.41
N GLY A 94 0.95 9.94 -1.53
CA GLY A 94 2.37 9.79 -1.24
C GLY A 94 3.28 10.51 -2.23
N ARG A 95 4.59 10.38 -2.04
CA ARG A 95 5.60 11.15 -2.79
C ARG A 95 5.84 10.63 -4.19
N ALA A 96 6.14 11.56 -5.11
CA ALA A 96 6.47 11.29 -6.51
C ALA A 96 5.43 10.37 -7.21
N PRO A 97 4.12 10.69 -7.18
CA PRO A 97 3.09 9.82 -7.72
C PRO A 97 3.27 9.54 -9.21
N TYR A 98 3.63 10.55 -9.99
CA TYR A 98 3.89 10.40 -11.42
C TYR A 98 5.06 9.48 -11.73
N PHE A 99 6.14 9.56 -10.94
CA PHE A 99 7.28 8.68 -11.10
C PHE A 99 6.91 7.23 -10.77
N ARG A 100 6.14 7.00 -9.70
CA ARG A 100 5.67 5.66 -9.33
C ARG A 100 4.77 5.05 -10.40
N ASP A 101 3.88 5.87 -10.99
CA ASP A 101 3.00 5.42 -12.07
C ASP A 101 3.80 5.12 -13.35
N MET A 102 4.76 5.97 -13.71
CA MET A 102 5.67 5.72 -14.82
C MET A 102 6.46 4.40 -14.61
N LEU A 103 7.02 4.21 -13.42
CA LEU A 103 7.77 3.02 -13.08
C LEU A 103 6.89 1.76 -13.13
N ARG A 104 5.65 1.84 -12.62
CA ARG A 104 4.67 0.75 -12.69
C ARG A 104 4.38 0.37 -14.15
N ARG A 105 4.14 1.35 -15.01
CA ARG A 105 3.90 1.13 -16.45
C ARG A 105 5.10 0.48 -17.13
N ASP A 106 6.29 1.02 -16.90
CA ASP A 106 7.52 0.50 -17.50
C ASP A 106 7.82 -0.91 -17.03
N MET A 107 7.74 -1.20 -15.75
CA MET A 107 7.97 -2.55 -15.20
C MET A 107 6.91 -3.56 -15.66
N SER A 108 5.67 -3.12 -15.88
CA SER A 108 4.56 -3.98 -16.33
C SER A 108 4.48 -4.14 -17.85
N ALA A 109 5.30 -3.40 -18.62
CA ALA A 109 5.24 -3.42 -20.07
C ALA A 109 5.35 -4.85 -20.63
N SER A 110 4.55 -5.13 -21.64
CA SER A 110 4.58 -6.40 -22.37
C SER A 110 5.58 -6.34 -23.53
N LYS A 111 6.05 -7.50 -23.97
CA LYS A 111 6.91 -7.58 -25.17
C LYS A 111 6.17 -6.95 -26.36
N PRO A 112 6.74 -5.93 -27.00
CA PRO A 112 6.11 -5.27 -28.14
C PRO A 112 5.82 -6.24 -29.28
N LYS A 113 4.62 -6.11 -29.87
CA LYS A 113 4.23 -6.82 -31.09
C LYS A 113 3.93 -5.81 -32.15
N ARG A 114 4.43 -6.02 -33.38
CA ARG A 114 4.24 -5.07 -34.48
C ARG A 114 2.77 -4.74 -34.75
N SER A 115 1.88 -5.71 -34.52
CA SER A 115 0.43 -5.55 -34.70
C SER A 115 -0.20 -4.49 -33.79
N ASP A 116 0.45 -4.16 -32.66
CA ASP A 116 -0.11 -3.31 -31.62
C ASP A 116 0.23 -1.80 -31.86
N TYR A 117 0.98 -1.51 -32.94
CA TYR A 117 1.48 -0.18 -33.24
C TYR A 117 1.02 0.31 -34.63
N GLN A 118 0.57 1.54 -34.69
CA GLN A 118 0.21 2.20 -35.94
C GLN A 118 1.47 2.58 -36.74
N TRP A 119 2.50 3.10 -36.05
CA TRP A 119 3.73 3.57 -36.66
C TRP A 119 4.91 2.62 -36.41
N ASN A 120 5.78 2.48 -37.40
CA ASN A 120 6.93 1.58 -37.29
C ASN A 120 8.03 2.10 -36.36
N GLU A 121 8.13 3.42 -36.26
CA GLU A 121 9.05 4.13 -35.38
C GLU A 121 8.76 3.81 -33.90
N ASP A 122 7.50 3.88 -33.49
CA ASP A 122 7.06 3.60 -32.11
C ASP A 122 7.34 2.14 -31.76
N TYR A 123 7.01 1.21 -32.67
CA TYR A 123 7.34 -0.20 -32.48
C TYR A 123 8.85 -0.45 -32.35
N SER A 124 9.65 0.25 -33.16
CA SER A 124 11.11 0.12 -33.13
C SER A 124 11.69 0.65 -31.81
N GLN A 125 11.19 1.79 -31.35
CA GLN A 125 11.62 2.39 -30.07
C GLN A 125 11.28 1.48 -28.88
N ASP A 126 10.05 0.99 -28.77
CA ASP A 126 9.63 0.13 -27.69
C ASP A 126 10.31 -1.25 -27.77
N SER A 127 10.58 -1.76 -28.97
CA SER A 127 11.36 -2.98 -29.17
C SER A 127 12.81 -2.82 -28.73
N LEU A 128 13.39 -1.64 -28.95
CA LEU A 128 14.73 -1.31 -28.45
C LEU A 128 14.74 -1.19 -26.93
N ARG A 129 13.78 -0.47 -26.34
CA ARG A 129 13.62 -0.39 -24.89
C ARG A 129 13.43 -1.76 -24.25
N TRP A 130 12.59 -2.60 -24.86
CA TRP A 130 12.41 -3.98 -24.38
C TRP A 130 13.71 -4.76 -24.31
N ARG A 131 14.59 -4.60 -25.27
CA ARG A 131 15.85 -5.33 -25.35
C ARG A 131 16.93 -4.75 -24.44
N GLU A 132 17.04 -3.43 -24.36
CA GLU A 132 18.18 -2.73 -23.76
C GLU A 132 17.90 -2.17 -22.37
N ASP A 133 16.64 -1.79 -22.06
CA ASP A 133 16.26 -1.29 -20.76
C ASP A 133 15.92 -2.45 -19.81
N PRO A 134 16.70 -2.67 -18.74
CA PRO A 134 16.47 -3.76 -17.80
C PRO A 134 15.17 -3.59 -17.01
N ILE A 135 14.65 -2.38 -16.86
CA ILE A 135 13.44 -2.09 -16.10
C ILE A 135 12.19 -2.27 -16.95
N TYR A 136 12.25 -1.89 -18.23
CA TYR A 136 11.12 -1.99 -19.15
C TYR A 136 10.67 -3.45 -19.34
N GLY A 137 9.48 -3.77 -18.85
CA GLY A 137 8.93 -5.13 -18.86
C GLY A 137 9.54 -6.10 -17.83
N TRP A 138 10.16 -5.59 -16.78
CA TRP A 138 10.85 -6.41 -15.79
C TRP A 138 9.96 -7.52 -15.19
N LEU A 139 8.69 -7.22 -14.86
CA LEU A 139 7.73 -8.20 -14.32
C LEU A 139 7.37 -9.32 -15.31
N ASN A 140 7.51 -9.06 -16.60
CA ASN A 140 7.24 -10.05 -17.65
C ASN A 140 8.49 -10.82 -18.11
N LYS A 141 9.69 -10.24 -17.89
CA LYS A 141 10.97 -10.87 -18.19
C LYS A 141 11.45 -11.78 -17.07
N ASN A 142 11.04 -11.52 -15.82
CA ASN A 142 11.51 -12.22 -14.64
C ASN A 142 10.41 -13.06 -14.01
N LYS A 143 10.81 -14.15 -13.36
CA LYS A 143 9.93 -15.06 -12.64
C LYS A 143 10.51 -15.38 -11.29
N LYS A 144 9.64 -15.72 -10.34
CA LYS A 144 10.01 -16.25 -9.04
C LYS A 144 10.63 -17.64 -9.17
N ALA A 145 11.24 -18.14 -8.10
CA ALA A 145 11.84 -19.46 -8.04
C ALA A 145 10.83 -20.60 -8.33
N ASP A 146 9.55 -20.38 -8.01
CA ASP A 146 8.44 -21.30 -8.28
C ASP A 146 7.87 -21.20 -9.71
N GLY A 147 8.45 -20.33 -10.56
CA GLY A 147 8.01 -20.10 -11.94
C GLY A 147 6.84 -19.10 -12.07
N SER A 148 6.25 -18.63 -10.98
CA SER A 148 5.19 -17.61 -11.00
C SER A 148 5.74 -16.24 -11.38
N LYS A 149 4.85 -15.34 -11.85
CA LYS A 149 5.20 -13.94 -12.11
C LYS A 149 5.31 -13.15 -10.81
N TYR A 150 6.16 -12.13 -10.82
CA TYR A 150 6.17 -11.12 -9.77
C TYR A 150 4.94 -10.23 -9.83
N ASP A 151 4.42 -9.85 -8.67
CA ASP A 151 3.35 -8.88 -8.47
C ASP A 151 3.92 -7.67 -7.73
N LEU A 152 3.83 -6.49 -8.35
CA LEU A 152 4.43 -5.27 -7.83
C LEU A 152 3.84 -4.85 -6.47
N ASP A 153 2.55 -5.15 -6.25
CA ASP A 153 1.81 -4.74 -5.06
C ASP A 153 1.83 -5.79 -3.93
N ARG A 154 2.16 -7.05 -4.24
CA ARG A 154 2.01 -8.17 -3.29
C ARG A 154 3.31 -8.80 -2.84
N ASP A 155 4.35 -8.74 -3.67
CA ASP A 155 5.58 -9.51 -3.43
C ASP A 155 6.63 -8.73 -2.61
N GLY A 156 6.31 -7.52 -2.14
CA GLY A 156 7.20 -6.72 -1.29
C GLY A 156 8.52 -6.34 -1.97
N LEU A 157 8.49 -6.08 -3.27
CA LEU A 157 9.66 -5.68 -4.04
C LEU A 157 10.23 -4.35 -3.50
N ARG A 158 11.54 -4.30 -3.32
CA ARG A 158 12.26 -3.09 -2.96
C ARG A 158 12.88 -2.48 -4.19
N ILE A 159 12.43 -1.27 -4.55
CA ILE A 159 12.90 -0.55 -5.73
C ILE A 159 13.72 0.64 -5.26
N TYR A 160 15.02 0.59 -5.55
CA TYR A 160 15.95 1.67 -5.23
C TYR A 160 16.00 2.65 -6.40
N THR A 161 15.83 3.95 -6.09
CA THR A 161 15.81 5.01 -7.08
C THR A 161 16.84 6.09 -6.76
N THR A 162 17.12 6.95 -7.74
CA THR A 162 18.02 8.11 -7.59
C THR A 162 17.27 9.37 -7.13
N ILE A 163 15.96 9.29 -6.85
CA ILE A 163 15.17 10.43 -6.39
C ILE A 163 15.68 10.88 -5.00
N ASN A 164 16.00 12.16 -4.91
CA ASN A 164 16.26 12.78 -3.62
C ASN A 164 14.93 13.19 -2.98
N TYR A 165 14.59 12.55 -1.86
CA TYR A 165 13.32 12.74 -1.17
C TYR A 165 13.02 14.21 -0.80
N LYS A 166 14.03 14.96 -0.27
CA LYS A 166 13.85 16.37 0.10
C LYS A 166 13.64 17.27 -1.11
N MET A 167 14.40 17.05 -2.18
CA MET A 167 14.23 17.83 -3.41
C MET A 167 12.86 17.58 -4.05
N GLN A 168 12.39 16.32 -4.05
CA GLN A 168 11.05 15.97 -4.54
C GLN A 168 9.96 16.66 -3.71
N GLN A 169 10.11 16.70 -2.39
CA GLN A 169 9.19 17.41 -1.50
C GLN A 169 9.10 18.90 -1.85
N TYR A 170 10.24 19.56 -1.98
CA TYR A 170 10.27 21.00 -2.33
C TYR A 170 9.65 21.26 -3.71
N ALA A 171 9.86 20.36 -4.67
CA ALA A 171 9.26 20.48 -5.99
C ALA A 171 7.73 20.35 -5.94
N GLU A 172 7.22 19.38 -5.20
CA GLU A 172 5.76 19.19 -5.02
C GLU A 172 5.12 20.37 -4.28
N GLU A 173 5.75 20.89 -3.23
CA GLU A 173 5.30 22.08 -2.49
C GLU A 173 5.28 23.32 -3.41
N ALA A 174 6.33 23.54 -4.19
CA ALA A 174 6.39 24.65 -5.14
C ALA A 174 5.30 24.57 -6.21
N VAL A 175 5.02 23.38 -6.75
CA VAL A 175 3.92 23.16 -7.71
C VAL A 175 2.58 23.46 -7.05
N ALA A 176 2.32 22.99 -5.84
CA ALA A 176 1.07 23.25 -5.12
C ALA A 176 0.88 24.74 -4.83
N GLU A 177 1.95 25.46 -4.47
CA GLU A 177 1.90 26.89 -4.20
C GLU A 177 1.63 27.73 -5.45
N HIS A 178 2.25 27.38 -6.59
CA HIS A 178 2.16 28.18 -7.79
C HIS A 178 1.02 27.80 -8.75
N LEU A 179 0.60 26.53 -8.77
CA LEU A 179 -0.47 26.04 -9.66
C LEU A 179 -1.80 25.80 -8.92
N GLY A 180 -1.82 25.82 -7.61
CA GLY A 180 -3.01 25.64 -6.78
C GLY A 180 -3.86 26.91 -6.58
N LYS A 181 -3.60 27.96 -7.35
CA LYS A 181 -4.35 29.24 -7.32
C LYS A 181 -5.33 29.35 -8.47
#